data_829cfb88a0ea271343cdd812bb2942f6
#
_entry.id   829cfb88a0ea271343cdd812bb2942f6
#
_cell.length_a   1.000
_cell.length_b   1.000
_cell.length_c   1.000
_cell.angle_alpha   90.00
_cell.angle_beta   90.00
_cell.angle_gamma   90.00
#
_symmetry.space_group_name_H-M   'P 1'
#
loop_
_entity.id
_entity.type
_entity.pdbx_description
1 polymer ?
#
loop_
_entity_poly.entity_id
_entity_poly.type
_entity_poly.pdbx_seq_one_letter_code
_entity_poly.pdbx_strand_id
1 'polypeptide(L)'
;MNVLESQQKPSAPPSGAATSRPARTARSGFTSTRFVLVEPSHPGNVGAAARALKTMGFSRLVLVAPRVPRVQSDPEALAMASGADDMLASAHVVPTLADALNGVQWSLALTARSREYGPPLLAPRAAAASALQQVRTGDIALVFGNERTGLSNEHVERCSAIAHIPANPAYSSLNLAQAVQVLAYELRVALLEDDEAAVPPDAALGTLAQSDEIERMFVHLENALIALDFLDPRNPKKLMPRLRRLFARTGLEREEVNIVRGIAKHILLKAGGANARAGASGEGNGNGESATGDADYSGRDVSRDD
;
A
#
# COMPACT_ATOMS: atom_id res chain seq x y z
N MET A 1 30.71 33.79 73.50
CA MET A 1 30.69 34.36 72.15
C MET A 1 30.85 33.16 71.21
N ASN A 2 29.70 32.59 70.77
CA ASN A 2 29.64 31.47 69.84
C ASN A 2 29.31 32.02 68.48
N VAL A 3 30.21 31.83 67.53
CA VAL A 3 29.96 32.08 66.09
C VAL A 3 29.57 30.76 65.47
N LEU A 4 28.31 30.62 65.01
CA LEU A 4 27.77 29.53 64.24
C LEU A 4 28.15 29.71 62.76
N GLU A 5 29.02 28.87 62.26
CA GLU A 5 29.33 28.73 60.86
C GLU A 5 28.21 27.92 60.14
N SER A 6 27.46 28.59 59.29
CA SER A 6 26.44 27.96 58.43
C SER A 6 27.13 27.32 57.22
N GLN A 7 27.15 25.99 57.18
CA GLN A 7 27.59 25.21 56.02
C GLN A 7 26.54 25.25 54.94
N GLN A 8 26.87 25.85 53.81
CA GLN A 8 26.10 25.90 52.57
C GLN A 8 26.31 24.57 51.81
N LYS A 9 25.23 23.80 51.64
CA LYS A 9 25.18 22.56 50.86
C LYS A 9 25.33 22.87 49.38
N PRO A 10 26.19 22.20 48.61
CA PRO A 10 26.31 22.45 47.18
C PRO A 10 25.06 21.98 46.43
N SER A 11 24.50 22.84 45.59
CA SER A 11 23.38 22.56 44.68
C SER A 11 23.81 21.58 43.57
N ALA A 12 23.00 20.54 43.35
CA ALA A 12 23.17 19.61 42.25
C ALA A 12 23.06 20.32 40.89
N PRO A 13 23.80 19.88 39.85
CA PRO A 13 23.68 20.45 38.51
C PRO A 13 22.34 20.07 37.88
N PRO A 14 21.80 20.94 36.98
CA PRO A 14 20.52 20.63 36.32
C PRO A 14 20.66 19.42 35.42
N SER A 15 19.71 18.48 35.58
CA SER A 15 19.50 17.34 34.72
C SER A 15 19.38 17.79 33.27
N GLY A 16 20.35 17.40 32.44
CA GLY A 16 20.33 17.64 31.01
C GLY A 16 19.10 17.02 30.38
N ALA A 17 18.25 17.84 29.80
CA ALA A 17 17.14 17.41 28.95
C ALA A 17 17.72 16.58 27.80
N ALA A 18 17.44 15.27 27.79
CA ALA A 18 17.68 14.43 26.65
C ALA A 18 16.82 14.98 25.50
N THR A 19 17.44 15.65 24.55
CA THR A 19 16.79 16.01 23.28
C THR A 19 16.42 14.73 22.56
N SER A 20 15.16 14.34 22.66
CA SER A 20 14.60 13.24 21.88
C SER A 20 14.73 13.60 20.39
N ARG A 21 15.56 12.89 19.66
CA ARG A 21 15.64 12.99 18.21
C ARG A 21 14.24 12.69 17.64
N PRO A 22 13.72 13.55 16.72
CA PRO A 22 12.41 13.28 16.13
C PRO A 22 12.43 11.91 15.45
N ALA A 23 11.36 11.13 15.63
CA ALA A 23 11.19 9.84 14.97
C ALA A 23 11.29 10.02 13.45
N ARG A 24 12.09 9.17 12.80
CA ARG A 24 12.24 9.19 11.34
C ARG A 24 10.95 8.66 10.70
N THR A 25 10.53 9.26 9.59
CA THR A 25 9.39 8.78 8.80
C THR A 25 9.75 7.50 8.04
N ALA A 26 8.77 6.69 7.66
CA ALA A 26 9.00 5.47 6.89
C ALA A 26 9.70 5.77 5.53
N ARG A 27 9.44 6.93 4.90
CA ARG A 27 10.18 7.40 3.71
C ARG A 27 11.69 7.48 3.93
N SER A 28 12.14 7.81 5.14
CA SER A 28 13.56 7.75 5.48
C SER A 28 14.12 6.32 5.53
N GLY A 29 13.27 5.29 5.63
CA GLY A 29 13.66 3.89 5.65
C GLY A 29 14.35 3.45 4.37
N PHE A 30 13.92 3.93 3.22
CA PHE A 30 14.54 3.63 1.93
C PHE A 30 15.98 4.13 1.84
N THR A 31 16.28 5.28 2.42
CA THR A 31 17.63 5.89 2.43
C THR A 31 18.48 5.45 3.63
N SER A 32 17.87 4.86 4.66
CA SER A 32 18.53 4.44 5.89
C SER A 32 18.86 2.96 5.93
N THR A 33 18.46 2.21 4.90
CA THR A 33 18.73 0.78 4.78
C THR A 33 19.92 0.54 3.86
N ARG A 34 20.93 -0.16 4.39
CA ARG A 34 22.09 -0.64 3.62
C ARG A 34 21.87 -2.09 3.22
N PHE A 35 22.11 -2.40 1.94
CA PHE A 35 22.21 -3.78 1.48
C PHE A 35 23.68 -4.12 1.29
N VAL A 36 24.14 -5.10 2.04
CA VAL A 36 25.56 -5.45 2.16
C VAL A 36 25.80 -6.81 1.53
N LEU A 37 26.59 -6.87 0.46
CA LEU A 37 27.01 -8.13 -0.17
C LEU A 37 28.44 -8.45 0.28
N VAL A 38 28.59 -9.57 0.98
CA VAL A 38 29.89 -10.01 1.52
C VAL A 38 30.56 -10.95 0.55
N GLU A 39 31.75 -10.57 0.07
CA GLU A 39 32.58 -11.31 -0.85
C GLU A 39 31.85 -11.81 -2.12
N PRO A 40 30.99 -10.97 -2.78
CA PRO A 40 30.31 -11.43 -3.98
C PRO A 40 31.34 -11.88 -5.05
N SER A 41 31.06 -13.03 -5.66
CA SER A 41 32.04 -13.69 -6.58
C SER A 41 31.63 -13.58 -8.04
N HIS A 42 30.36 -13.29 -8.34
CA HIS A 42 29.85 -13.17 -9.71
C HIS A 42 29.37 -11.74 -9.99
N PRO A 43 29.99 -11.04 -10.95
CA PRO A 43 29.65 -9.67 -11.31
C PRO A 43 28.15 -9.54 -11.68
N GLY A 44 27.60 -10.49 -12.42
CA GLY A 44 26.21 -10.52 -12.81
C GLY A 44 25.24 -10.50 -11.63
N ASN A 45 25.58 -11.17 -10.52
CA ASN A 45 24.77 -11.13 -9.30
C ASN A 45 24.78 -9.74 -8.63
N VAL A 46 25.92 -9.05 -8.66
CA VAL A 46 26.03 -7.69 -8.15
C VAL A 46 25.17 -6.73 -8.97
N GLY A 47 25.23 -6.84 -10.31
CA GLY A 47 24.39 -6.07 -11.21
C GLY A 47 22.89 -6.33 -11.01
N ALA A 48 22.50 -7.59 -10.97
CA ALA A 48 21.11 -7.98 -10.73
C ALA A 48 20.61 -7.54 -9.35
N ALA A 49 21.45 -7.58 -8.31
CA ALA A 49 21.12 -7.04 -6.99
C ALA A 49 20.94 -5.52 -7.03
N ALA A 50 21.81 -4.78 -7.73
CA ALA A 50 21.66 -3.33 -7.92
C ALA A 50 20.31 -2.99 -8.59
N ARG A 51 19.92 -3.74 -9.64
CA ARG A 51 18.61 -3.61 -10.29
C ARG A 51 17.46 -3.88 -9.33
N ALA A 52 17.54 -4.95 -8.55
CA ALA A 52 16.54 -5.30 -7.55
C ALA A 52 16.33 -4.16 -6.55
N LEU A 53 17.41 -3.59 -6.03
CA LEU A 53 17.36 -2.47 -5.08
C LEU A 53 16.74 -1.23 -5.69
N LYS A 54 17.18 -0.83 -6.88
CA LYS A 54 16.63 0.34 -7.58
C LYS A 54 15.13 0.17 -7.84
N THR A 55 14.71 -1.01 -8.30
CA THR A 55 13.29 -1.33 -8.52
C THR A 55 12.46 -1.23 -7.23
N MET A 56 13.03 -1.62 -6.11
CA MET A 56 12.39 -1.55 -4.79
C MET A 56 12.57 -0.18 -4.10
N GLY A 57 13.23 0.79 -4.72
CA GLY A 57 13.39 2.15 -4.21
C GLY A 57 14.50 2.34 -3.17
N PHE A 58 15.36 1.35 -2.98
CA PHE A 58 16.54 1.46 -2.11
C PHE A 58 17.74 2.01 -2.90
N SER A 59 18.63 2.74 -2.19
CA SER A 59 19.74 3.45 -2.83
C SER A 59 21.12 3.12 -2.25
N ARG A 60 21.22 2.29 -1.21
CA ARG A 60 22.49 2.07 -0.50
C ARG A 60 22.98 0.63 -0.66
N LEU A 61 23.84 0.42 -1.63
CA LEU A 61 24.55 -0.85 -1.86
C LEU A 61 25.96 -0.75 -1.28
N VAL A 62 26.37 -1.76 -0.50
CA VAL A 62 27.73 -1.89 0.06
C VAL A 62 28.31 -3.23 -0.34
N LEU A 63 29.53 -3.23 -0.84
CA LEU A 63 30.25 -4.42 -1.27
C LEU A 63 31.45 -4.64 -0.31
N VAL A 64 31.43 -5.73 0.41
CA VAL A 64 32.51 -6.10 1.33
C VAL A 64 33.47 -7.05 0.61
N ALA A 65 34.73 -6.65 0.41
CA ALA A 65 35.78 -7.44 -0.19
C ALA A 65 35.34 -8.24 -1.44
N PRO A 66 34.75 -7.59 -2.47
CA PRO A 66 34.27 -8.29 -3.66
C PRO A 66 35.45 -9.06 -4.32
N ARG A 67 35.15 -10.30 -4.76
CA ARG A 67 36.16 -11.20 -5.33
C ARG A 67 36.68 -10.72 -6.70
N VAL A 68 35.86 -9.97 -7.43
CA VAL A 68 36.24 -9.36 -8.70
C VAL A 68 36.65 -7.91 -8.48
N PRO A 69 37.88 -7.51 -8.82
CA PRO A 69 38.31 -6.11 -8.70
C PRO A 69 37.44 -5.18 -9.57
N ARG A 70 37.08 -4.03 -9.02
CA ARG A 70 36.24 -3.02 -9.72
C ARG A 70 34.95 -3.58 -10.32
N VAL A 71 34.30 -4.49 -9.60
CA VAL A 71 33.05 -5.15 -10.01
C VAL A 71 31.95 -4.18 -10.43
N GLN A 72 31.97 -2.95 -9.92
CA GLN A 72 30.99 -1.88 -10.25
C GLN A 72 31.07 -1.46 -11.75
N SER A 73 32.22 -1.61 -12.38
CA SER A 73 32.44 -1.30 -13.80
C SER A 73 32.63 -2.55 -14.67
N ASP A 74 32.40 -3.73 -14.12
CA ASP A 74 32.47 -4.98 -14.85
C ASP A 74 31.35 -5.05 -15.90
N PRO A 75 31.65 -5.44 -17.17
CA PRO A 75 30.65 -5.49 -18.24
C PRO A 75 29.45 -6.40 -17.93
N GLU A 76 29.67 -7.52 -17.24
CA GLU A 76 28.59 -8.42 -16.84
C GLU A 76 27.71 -7.78 -15.75
N ALA A 77 28.30 -7.08 -14.77
CA ALA A 77 27.56 -6.36 -13.76
C ALA A 77 26.70 -5.26 -14.38
N LEU A 78 27.26 -4.47 -15.31
CA LEU A 78 26.51 -3.42 -16.02
C LEU A 78 25.39 -4.00 -16.87
N ALA A 79 25.62 -5.08 -17.61
CA ALA A 79 24.60 -5.75 -18.41
C ALA A 79 23.42 -6.23 -17.54
N MET A 80 23.71 -6.86 -16.39
CA MET A 80 22.67 -7.36 -15.47
C MET A 80 22.00 -6.26 -14.64
N ALA A 81 22.65 -5.12 -14.47
CA ALA A 81 22.04 -3.96 -13.81
C ALA A 81 20.92 -3.33 -14.64
N SER A 82 20.97 -3.42 -15.98
CA SER A 82 19.87 -3.05 -16.89
C SER A 82 19.25 -1.68 -16.53
N GLY A 83 20.07 -0.61 -16.56
CA GLY A 83 19.66 0.76 -16.21
C GLY A 83 19.75 1.12 -14.73
N ALA A 84 20.34 0.27 -13.89
CA ALA A 84 20.70 0.57 -12.51
C ALA A 84 22.22 0.83 -12.34
N ASP A 85 22.85 1.40 -13.37
CA ASP A 85 24.29 1.69 -13.40
C ASP A 85 24.70 2.72 -12.35
N ASP A 86 23.81 3.65 -12.04
CA ASP A 86 23.94 4.62 -10.96
C ASP A 86 24.07 3.97 -9.57
N MET A 87 23.35 2.85 -9.35
CA MET A 87 23.47 2.06 -8.12
C MET A 87 24.84 1.38 -8.01
N LEU A 88 25.37 0.86 -9.12
CA LEU A 88 26.71 0.28 -9.16
C LEU A 88 27.79 1.36 -8.94
N ALA A 89 27.66 2.48 -9.63
CA ALA A 89 28.61 3.60 -9.51
C ALA A 89 28.66 4.19 -8.09
N SER A 90 27.52 4.23 -7.40
CA SER A 90 27.41 4.74 -6.03
C SER A 90 27.66 3.69 -4.95
N ALA A 91 27.87 2.42 -5.30
CA ALA A 91 28.11 1.35 -4.34
C ALA A 91 29.43 1.57 -3.58
N HIS A 92 29.35 1.47 -2.24
CA HIS A 92 30.54 1.58 -1.39
C HIS A 92 31.27 0.26 -1.29
N VAL A 93 32.56 0.25 -1.62
CA VAL A 93 33.43 -0.93 -1.44
C VAL A 93 34.23 -0.74 -0.15
N VAL A 94 34.15 -1.72 0.73
CA VAL A 94 34.83 -1.72 2.03
C VAL A 94 35.57 -3.06 2.25
N PRO A 95 36.67 -3.07 3.04
CA PRO A 95 37.46 -4.28 3.24
C PRO A 95 36.78 -5.30 4.18
N THR A 96 35.99 -4.86 5.17
CA THR A 96 35.42 -5.76 6.18
C THR A 96 33.92 -5.52 6.41
N LEU A 97 33.23 -6.55 6.95
CA LEU A 97 31.84 -6.40 7.37
C LEU A 97 31.71 -5.36 8.51
N ALA A 98 32.72 -5.26 9.39
CA ALA A 98 32.72 -4.26 10.45
C ALA A 98 32.65 -2.83 9.88
N ASP A 99 33.39 -2.56 8.81
CA ASP A 99 33.34 -1.25 8.12
C ASP A 99 31.96 -1.01 7.48
N ALA A 100 31.36 -2.03 6.88
CA ALA A 100 30.01 -1.93 6.30
C ALA A 100 28.93 -1.65 7.35
N LEU A 101 29.11 -2.13 8.58
CA LEU A 101 28.19 -1.97 9.69
C LEU A 101 28.47 -0.74 10.56
N ASN A 102 29.51 0.05 10.25
CA ASN A 102 29.81 1.26 11.00
C ASN A 102 28.63 2.23 10.96
N GLY A 103 28.14 2.67 12.13
CA GLY A 103 26.97 3.55 12.28
C GLY A 103 25.61 2.87 12.04
N VAL A 104 25.59 1.54 11.86
CA VAL A 104 24.36 0.75 11.78
C VAL A 104 23.92 0.37 13.19
N GLN A 105 22.63 0.56 13.49
CA GLN A 105 22.07 0.22 14.81
C GLN A 105 21.52 -1.20 14.87
N TRP A 106 21.08 -1.74 13.75
CA TRP A 106 20.52 -3.08 13.65
C TRP A 106 20.89 -3.72 12.32
N SER A 107 21.26 -4.97 12.35
CA SER A 107 21.64 -5.71 11.17
C SER A 107 21.02 -7.10 11.11
N LEU A 108 20.67 -7.53 9.88
CA LEU A 108 20.01 -8.79 9.58
C LEU A 108 20.90 -9.62 8.66
N ALA A 109 21.34 -10.79 9.13
CA ALA A 109 22.08 -11.75 8.31
C ALA A 109 21.12 -12.66 7.55
N LEU A 110 21.25 -12.79 6.22
CA LEU A 110 20.49 -13.79 5.46
C LEU A 110 21.29 -15.09 5.33
N THR A 111 20.70 -16.21 5.74
CA THR A 111 21.31 -17.54 5.64
C THR A 111 20.28 -18.62 5.31
N ALA A 112 20.68 -19.56 4.45
CA ALA A 112 19.89 -20.78 4.20
C ALA A 112 20.14 -21.88 5.24
N ARG A 113 21.18 -21.74 6.08
CA ARG A 113 21.56 -22.76 7.07
C ARG A 113 20.87 -22.50 8.40
N SER A 114 20.19 -23.51 8.93
CA SER A 114 19.73 -23.51 10.32
C SER A 114 20.94 -23.54 11.25
N ARG A 115 20.88 -22.80 12.35
CA ARG A 115 21.93 -22.73 13.39
C ARG A 115 21.33 -23.05 14.73
N GLU A 116 21.98 -23.89 15.49
CA GLU A 116 21.54 -24.31 16.82
C GLU A 116 21.68 -23.18 17.86
N TYR A 117 22.71 -22.34 17.67
CA TYR A 117 22.99 -21.17 18.52
C TYR A 117 23.21 -19.94 17.63
N GLY A 118 22.63 -18.80 17.97
CA GLY A 118 22.80 -17.55 17.24
C GLY A 118 21.71 -16.51 17.52
N PRO A 119 21.74 -15.39 16.81
CA PRO A 119 20.70 -14.37 16.88
C PRO A 119 19.32 -14.94 16.53
N PRO A 120 18.20 -14.24 16.89
CA PRO A 120 16.84 -14.67 16.57
C PRO A 120 16.65 -14.95 15.07
N LEU A 121 16.04 -16.11 14.74
CA LEU A 121 15.71 -16.52 13.38
C LEU A 121 14.33 -16.03 12.98
N LEU A 122 14.24 -15.30 11.90
CA LEU A 122 13.02 -14.67 11.40
C LEU A 122 12.70 -15.12 9.96
N ALA A 123 11.41 -15.30 9.66
CA ALA A 123 10.96 -15.37 8.28
C ALA A 123 11.04 -13.97 7.61
N PRO A 124 11.12 -13.84 6.27
CA PRO A 124 11.33 -12.58 5.58
C PRO A 124 10.34 -11.47 5.99
N ARG A 125 9.06 -11.77 6.09
CA ARG A 125 8.03 -10.81 6.53
C ARG A 125 8.22 -10.35 7.97
N ALA A 126 8.54 -11.26 8.90
CA ALA A 126 8.84 -10.92 10.29
C ALA A 126 10.14 -10.11 10.42
N ALA A 127 11.14 -10.42 9.56
CA ALA A 127 12.38 -9.66 9.47
C ALA A 127 12.13 -8.23 8.98
N ALA A 128 11.27 -8.05 7.97
CA ALA A 128 10.86 -6.74 7.47
C ALA A 128 10.12 -5.92 8.54
N ALA A 129 9.20 -6.53 9.28
CA ALA A 129 8.50 -5.87 10.39
C ALA A 129 9.48 -5.44 11.50
N SER A 130 10.46 -6.28 11.83
CA SER A 130 11.52 -5.92 12.80
C SER A 130 12.40 -4.79 12.26
N ALA A 131 12.80 -4.86 10.99
CA ALA A 131 13.58 -3.81 10.32
C ALA A 131 12.85 -2.46 10.32
N LEU A 132 11.53 -2.46 10.08
CA LEU A 132 10.68 -1.27 10.12
C LEU A 132 10.74 -0.57 11.49
N GLN A 133 10.71 -1.33 12.59
CA GLN A 133 10.84 -0.76 13.94
C GLN A 133 12.21 -0.11 14.15
N GLN A 134 13.26 -0.74 13.66
CA GLN A 134 14.64 -0.30 13.88
C GLN A 134 15.02 0.90 13.00
N VAL A 135 14.54 0.95 11.75
CA VAL A 135 14.88 2.04 10.82
C VAL A 135 14.37 3.41 11.28
N ARG A 136 13.37 3.44 12.15
CA ARG A 136 12.86 4.67 12.79
C ARG A 136 13.87 5.29 13.76
N THR A 137 14.77 4.49 14.31
CA THR A 137 15.77 4.92 15.30
C THR A 137 17.12 5.22 14.68
N GLY A 138 17.49 4.53 13.59
CA GLY A 138 18.78 4.72 12.92
C GLY A 138 18.93 3.91 11.64
N ASP A 139 20.17 3.87 11.14
CA ASP A 139 20.50 3.08 9.96
C ASP A 139 20.46 1.59 10.27
N ILE A 140 19.96 0.81 9.33
CA ILE A 140 19.94 -0.64 9.39
C ILE A 140 20.71 -1.26 8.21
N ALA A 141 21.10 -2.54 8.34
CA ALA A 141 21.78 -3.29 7.28
C ALA A 141 21.16 -4.68 7.08
N LEU A 142 20.97 -5.06 5.82
CA LEU A 142 20.65 -6.43 5.41
C LEU A 142 21.89 -7.02 4.77
N VAL A 143 22.39 -8.11 5.34
CA VAL A 143 23.71 -8.69 5.02
C VAL A 143 23.52 -10.03 4.31
N PHE A 144 24.11 -10.15 3.13
CA PHE A 144 24.03 -11.32 2.25
C PHE A 144 25.45 -11.87 2.03
N GLY A 145 25.57 -13.16 2.07
CA GLY A 145 26.88 -13.83 1.92
C GLY A 145 27.25 -14.16 0.48
N ASN A 146 28.46 -14.69 0.35
CA ASN A 146 28.97 -15.24 -0.91
C ASN A 146 28.05 -16.34 -1.47
N GLU A 147 27.94 -16.44 -2.79
CA GLU A 147 27.04 -17.36 -3.49
C GLU A 147 27.32 -18.84 -3.19
N ARG A 148 28.58 -19.20 -2.95
CA ARG A 148 29.01 -20.59 -2.72
C ARG A 148 29.02 -20.97 -1.25
N THR A 149 29.50 -20.07 -0.40
CA THR A 149 29.78 -20.37 1.02
C THR A 149 28.79 -19.74 1.96
N GLY A 150 28.02 -18.75 1.51
CA GLY A 150 27.15 -17.94 2.37
C GLY A 150 27.95 -17.04 3.31
N LEU A 151 27.35 -16.68 4.43
CA LEU A 151 27.99 -15.96 5.53
C LEU A 151 28.75 -16.92 6.46
N SER A 152 29.93 -16.52 6.92
CA SER A 152 30.66 -17.21 7.97
C SER A 152 29.91 -17.11 9.31
N ASN A 153 30.29 -17.95 10.28
CA ASN A 153 29.73 -17.86 11.65
C ASN A 153 30.01 -16.48 12.25
N GLU A 154 31.24 -15.99 12.09
CA GLU A 154 31.64 -14.67 12.57
C GLU A 154 30.78 -13.54 11.95
N HIS A 155 30.48 -13.61 10.66
CA HIS A 155 29.62 -12.61 10.02
C HIS A 155 28.19 -12.63 10.59
N VAL A 156 27.66 -13.81 10.86
CA VAL A 156 26.30 -13.95 11.41
C VAL A 156 26.24 -13.50 12.87
N GLU A 157 27.23 -13.83 13.68
CA GLU A 157 27.32 -13.44 15.09
C GLU A 157 27.43 -11.92 15.28
N ARG A 158 27.97 -11.20 14.26
CA ARG A 158 28.01 -9.73 14.25
C ARG A 158 26.68 -9.08 13.93
N CYS A 159 25.69 -9.85 13.47
CA CYS A 159 24.36 -9.32 13.13
C CYS A 159 23.39 -9.46 14.31
N SER A 160 22.40 -8.56 14.33
CA SER A 160 21.41 -8.50 15.41
C SER A 160 20.34 -9.58 15.30
N ALA A 161 20.06 -10.04 14.08
CA ALA A 161 19.07 -11.09 13.79
C ALA A 161 19.47 -11.88 12.54
N ILE A 162 18.79 -13.00 12.33
CA ILE A 162 18.97 -13.86 11.16
C ILE A 162 17.65 -13.93 10.40
N ALA A 163 17.69 -13.79 9.08
CA ALA A 163 16.59 -14.14 8.21
C ALA A 163 16.85 -15.46 7.48
N HIS A 164 15.80 -16.26 7.36
CA HIS A 164 15.79 -17.48 6.56
C HIS A 164 14.59 -17.45 5.61
N ILE A 165 14.88 -17.56 4.30
CA ILE A 165 13.83 -17.69 3.28
C ILE A 165 13.40 -19.16 3.25
N PRO A 166 12.12 -19.49 3.52
CA PRO A 166 11.63 -20.87 3.48
C PRO A 166 11.55 -21.35 2.01
N ALA A 167 12.65 -21.86 1.53
CA ALA A 167 12.76 -22.45 0.20
C ALA A 167 12.47 -23.97 0.22
N ASN A 168 12.40 -24.58 -0.96
CA ASN A 168 12.24 -26.02 -1.09
C ASN A 168 13.38 -26.76 -0.36
N PRO A 169 13.11 -27.61 0.63
CA PRO A 169 14.15 -28.34 1.38
C PRO A 169 15.10 -29.15 0.50
N ALA A 170 14.61 -29.67 -0.64
CA ALA A 170 15.42 -30.43 -1.59
C ALA A 170 16.34 -29.53 -2.46
N TYR A 171 16.04 -28.20 -2.53
CA TYR A 171 16.82 -27.23 -3.31
C TYR A 171 16.68 -25.85 -2.65
N SER A 172 17.37 -25.63 -1.56
CA SER A 172 17.17 -24.47 -0.68
C SER A 172 18.05 -23.26 -0.99
N SER A 173 19.03 -23.42 -1.92
CA SER A 173 19.96 -22.32 -2.25
C SER A 173 19.34 -21.38 -3.27
N LEU A 174 19.02 -20.16 -2.87
CA LEU A 174 18.63 -19.10 -3.80
C LEU A 174 19.86 -18.44 -4.41
N ASN A 175 19.72 -17.96 -5.64
CA ASN A 175 20.66 -17.02 -6.21
C ASN A 175 20.75 -15.77 -5.34
N LEU A 176 21.93 -15.15 -5.24
CA LEU A 176 22.18 -13.98 -4.39
C LEU A 176 21.20 -12.82 -4.70
N ALA A 177 21.06 -12.47 -5.97
CA ALA A 177 20.16 -11.37 -6.36
C ALA A 177 18.68 -11.68 -6.12
N GLN A 178 18.27 -12.94 -6.26
CA GLN A 178 16.91 -13.37 -5.89
C GLN A 178 16.66 -13.22 -4.40
N ALA A 179 17.63 -13.59 -3.58
CA ALA A 179 17.54 -13.43 -2.13
C ALA A 179 17.46 -11.94 -1.73
N VAL A 180 18.25 -11.08 -2.39
CA VAL A 180 18.17 -9.62 -2.23
C VAL A 180 16.77 -9.11 -2.62
N GLN A 181 16.21 -9.57 -3.75
CA GLN A 181 14.89 -9.15 -4.23
C GLN A 181 13.79 -9.51 -3.23
N VAL A 182 13.81 -10.72 -2.64
CA VAL A 182 12.81 -11.15 -1.66
C VAL A 182 12.81 -10.24 -0.43
N LEU A 183 13.98 -9.99 0.16
CA LEU A 183 14.08 -9.14 1.36
C LEU A 183 13.78 -7.67 1.04
N ALA A 184 14.22 -7.17 -0.11
CA ALA A 184 13.92 -5.81 -0.55
C ALA A 184 12.41 -5.62 -0.79
N TYR A 185 11.71 -6.61 -1.36
CA TYR A 185 10.27 -6.58 -1.56
C TYR A 185 9.51 -6.56 -0.21
N GLU A 186 9.81 -7.48 0.70
CA GLU A 186 9.12 -7.53 2.00
C GLU A 186 9.36 -6.24 2.81
N LEU A 187 10.58 -5.71 2.79
CA LEU A 187 10.86 -4.45 3.48
C LEU A 187 10.16 -3.26 2.81
N ARG A 188 10.11 -3.22 1.47
CA ARG A 188 9.36 -2.19 0.75
C ARG A 188 7.88 -2.20 1.13
N VAL A 189 7.25 -3.38 1.14
CA VAL A 189 5.83 -3.51 1.52
C VAL A 189 5.61 -2.99 2.94
N ALA A 190 6.44 -3.41 3.90
CA ALA A 190 6.34 -2.95 5.28
C ALA A 190 6.51 -1.43 5.43
N LEU A 191 7.43 -0.81 4.65
CA LEU A 191 7.64 0.64 4.65
C LEU A 191 6.46 1.40 4.04
N LEU A 192 5.83 0.87 2.98
CA LEU A 192 4.67 1.49 2.35
C LEU A 192 3.41 1.36 3.21
N GLU A 193 3.17 0.20 3.81
CA GLU A 193 2.06 -0.01 4.75
C GLU A 193 2.17 0.93 5.97
N ASP A 194 3.38 1.21 6.44
CA ASP A 194 3.62 2.16 7.52
C ASP A 194 3.34 3.60 7.11
N ASP A 195 3.72 3.99 5.90
CA ASP A 195 3.41 5.31 5.32
C ASP A 195 1.91 5.48 5.12
N GLU A 196 1.20 4.44 4.62
CA GLU A 196 -0.26 4.45 4.45
C GLU A 196 -0.99 4.50 5.80
N ALA A 197 -0.50 3.78 6.81
CA ALA A 197 -1.05 3.84 8.17
C ALA A 197 -0.81 5.20 8.86
N ALA A 198 0.23 5.94 8.44
CA ALA A 198 0.53 7.28 8.92
C ALA A 198 -0.29 8.38 8.21
N VAL A 199 -0.90 8.07 7.05
CA VAL A 199 -1.87 8.94 6.39
C VAL A 199 -3.22 8.69 7.06
N PRO A 200 -3.91 9.70 7.61
CA PRO A 200 -5.27 9.52 8.12
C PRO A 200 -6.12 8.87 7.02
N PRO A 201 -6.99 7.91 7.34
CA PRO A 201 -7.82 7.21 6.35
C PRO A 201 -8.71 8.16 5.51
N ASP A 202 -8.81 9.43 5.87
CA ASP A 202 -9.59 10.46 5.20
C ASP A 202 -8.95 11.10 3.94
N ALA A 203 -7.70 10.79 3.60
CA ALA A 203 -7.03 11.50 2.51
C ALA A 203 -7.12 10.80 1.13
N ALA A 204 -7.53 9.54 1.07
CA ALA A 204 -7.57 8.73 -0.15
C ALA A 204 -8.98 8.21 -0.53
N LEU A 205 -9.92 8.22 0.41
CA LEU A 205 -11.33 7.87 0.19
C LEU A 205 -12.14 9.08 0.65
N GLY A 206 -13.14 9.49 -0.12
CA GLY A 206 -14.11 10.50 0.31
C GLY A 206 -14.75 10.07 1.64
N THR A 207 -15.26 11.01 2.39
CA THR A 207 -15.89 10.72 3.70
C THR A 207 -17.02 9.73 3.50
N LEU A 208 -16.93 8.55 4.13
CA LEU A 208 -17.98 7.55 4.08
C LEU A 208 -19.31 8.14 4.59
N ALA A 209 -20.38 7.81 3.90
CA ALA A 209 -21.72 8.25 4.30
C ALA A 209 -22.17 7.59 5.61
N GLN A 210 -22.82 8.37 6.47
CA GLN A 210 -23.38 7.83 7.71
C GLN A 210 -24.64 6.99 7.43
N SER A 211 -24.93 6.04 8.32
CA SER A 211 -26.06 5.13 8.18
C SER A 211 -27.40 5.85 7.95
N ASP A 212 -27.62 6.97 8.63
CA ASP A 212 -28.82 7.76 8.49
C ASP A 212 -28.90 8.52 7.15
N GLU A 213 -27.75 8.92 6.57
CA GLU A 213 -27.68 9.53 5.24
C GLU A 213 -28.04 8.50 4.17
N ILE A 214 -27.52 7.27 4.32
CA ILE A 214 -27.83 6.13 3.44
C ILE A 214 -29.32 5.74 3.53
N GLU A 215 -29.87 5.69 4.74
CA GLU A 215 -31.31 5.39 4.91
C GLU A 215 -32.18 6.46 4.24
N ARG A 216 -31.88 7.73 4.43
CA ARG A 216 -32.61 8.82 3.76
C ARG A 216 -32.46 8.75 2.23
N MET A 217 -31.34 8.30 1.72
CA MET A 217 -31.14 8.06 0.30
C MET A 217 -32.07 6.95 -0.20
N PHE A 218 -32.18 5.82 0.51
CA PHE A 218 -33.05 4.72 0.11
C PHE A 218 -34.51 5.10 0.13
N VAL A 219 -34.96 5.83 1.14
CA VAL A 219 -36.36 6.36 1.19
C VAL A 219 -36.63 7.26 -0.03
N HIS A 220 -35.69 8.13 -0.37
CA HIS A 220 -35.83 9.03 -1.52
C HIS A 220 -35.86 8.27 -2.84
N LEU A 221 -35.00 7.26 -2.97
CA LEU A 221 -34.91 6.38 -4.15
C LEU A 221 -36.18 5.55 -4.31
N GLU A 222 -36.73 4.98 -3.23
CA GLU A 222 -37.96 4.22 -3.24
C GLU A 222 -39.15 5.07 -3.73
N ASN A 223 -39.30 6.28 -3.21
CA ASN A 223 -40.33 7.22 -3.64
C ASN A 223 -40.18 7.58 -5.15
N ALA A 224 -38.96 7.77 -5.61
CA ALA A 224 -38.68 8.02 -7.04
C ALA A 224 -39.05 6.83 -7.92
N LEU A 225 -38.74 5.60 -7.49
CA LEU A 225 -39.09 4.39 -8.24
C LEU A 225 -40.62 4.15 -8.26
N ILE A 226 -41.35 4.51 -7.21
CA ILE A 226 -42.79 4.47 -7.20
C ILE A 226 -43.38 5.52 -8.16
N ALA A 227 -42.81 6.74 -8.16
CA ALA A 227 -43.26 7.82 -9.04
C ALA A 227 -43.02 7.55 -10.52
N LEU A 228 -42.13 6.64 -10.85
CA LEU A 228 -41.84 6.14 -12.21
C LEU A 228 -42.69 4.91 -12.58
N ASP A 229 -43.58 4.43 -11.72
CA ASP A 229 -44.29 3.15 -11.88
C ASP A 229 -43.33 1.92 -12.04
N PHE A 230 -42.06 2.07 -11.67
CA PHE A 230 -41.09 1.00 -11.66
C PHE A 230 -41.23 0.08 -10.45
N LEU A 231 -41.62 0.62 -9.32
CA LEU A 231 -41.91 -0.11 -8.09
C LEU A 231 -43.42 0.01 -7.74
N ASP A 232 -44.16 -1.10 -7.82
CA ASP A 232 -45.53 -1.15 -7.29
C ASP A 232 -45.49 -1.36 -5.76
N PRO A 233 -45.94 -0.37 -4.96
CA PRO A 233 -45.94 -0.48 -3.51
C PRO A 233 -46.84 -1.61 -2.98
N ARG A 234 -47.84 -2.07 -3.77
CA ARG A 234 -48.72 -3.20 -3.43
C ARG A 234 -48.08 -4.55 -3.71
N ASN A 235 -47.04 -4.59 -4.59
CA ASN A 235 -46.29 -5.78 -4.92
C ASN A 235 -44.79 -5.44 -5.09
N PRO A 236 -44.08 -5.04 -4.02
CA PRO A 236 -42.72 -4.50 -4.09
C PRO A 236 -41.67 -5.57 -4.42
N LYS A 237 -42.04 -6.86 -4.46
CA LYS A 237 -41.15 -7.99 -4.64
C LYS A 237 -39.93 -7.88 -3.71
N LYS A 238 -38.73 -8.10 -4.25
CA LYS A 238 -37.45 -7.98 -3.49
C LYS A 238 -36.55 -6.85 -4.05
N LEU A 239 -37.14 -5.83 -4.67
CA LEU A 239 -36.35 -4.80 -5.35
C LEU A 239 -35.52 -3.98 -4.36
N MET A 240 -36.14 -3.37 -3.36
CA MET A 240 -35.43 -2.55 -2.36
C MET A 240 -34.37 -3.36 -1.57
N PRO A 241 -34.64 -4.59 -1.08
CA PRO A 241 -33.59 -5.42 -0.48
C PRO A 241 -32.41 -5.73 -1.41
N ARG A 242 -32.67 -5.91 -2.71
CA ARG A 242 -31.60 -6.14 -3.69
C ARG A 242 -30.76 -4.88 -3.93
N LEU A 243 -31.39 -3.70 -4.04
CA LEU A 243 -30.68 -2.43 -4.15
C LEU A 243 -29.84 -2.14 -2.91
N ARG A 244 -30.39 -2.35 -1.70
CA ARG A 244 -29.61 -2.26 -0.46
C ARG A 244 -28.39 -3.17 -0.47
N ARG A 245 -28.56 -4.42 -0.88
CA ARG A 245 -27.44 -5.35 -1.01
C ARG A 245 -26.42 -4.93 -2.07
N LEU A 246 -26.86 -4.32 -3.17
CA LEU A 246 -25.97 -3.81 -4.22
C LEU A 246 -25.09 -2.69 -3.68
N PHE A 247 -25.69 -1.68 -3.08
CA PHE A 247 -24.99 -0.52 -2.53
C PHE A 247 -24.14 -0.85 -1.27
N ALA A 248 -24.56 -1.84 -0.47
CA ALA A 248 -23.77 -2.26 0.69
C ALA A 248 -22.37 -2.83 0.35
N ARG A 249 -22.13 -3.18 -0.92
CA ARG A 249 -20.83 -3.71 -1.36
C ARG A 249 -19.81 -2.63 -1.74
N THR A 250 -20.28 -1.37 -1.88
CA THR A 250 -19.44 -0.29 -2.44
C THR A 250 -18.80 0.59 -1.38
N GLY A 251 -19.31 0.57 -0.11
CA GLY A 251 -18.82 1.51 0.90
C GLY A 251 -19.10 2.96 0.47
N LEU A 252 -20.42 3.32 0.35
CA LEU A 252 -20.86 4.60 -0.20
C LEU A 252 -20.23 5.80 0.51
N GLU A 253 -19.67 6.69 -0.27
CA GLU A 253 -19.21 8.01 0.16
C GLU A 253 -20.38 9.01 0.21
N ARG A 254 -20.23 10.06 1.02
CA ARG A 254 -21.26 11.11 1.15
C ARG A 254 -21.60 11.75 -0.18
N GLU A 255 -20.62 11.95 -1.06
CA GLU A 255 -20.83 12.52 -2.40
C GLU A 255 -21.66 11.59 -3.29
N GLU A 256 -21.40 10.27 -3.23
CA GLU A 256 -22.16 9.27 -3.99
C GLU A 256 -23.60 9.19 -3.51
N VAL A 257 -23.85 9.25 -2.21
CA VAL A 257 -25.18 9.36 -1.62
C VAL A 257 -25.91 10.61 -2.15
N ASN A 258 -25.21 11.75 -2.22
CA ASN A 258 -25.78 12.99 -2.75
C ASN A 258 -26.11 12.90 -4.24
N ILE A 259 -25.28 12.21 -5.05
CA ILE A 259 -25.56 11.95 -6.46
C ILE A 259 -26.86 11.14 -6.61
N VAL A 260 -27.01 10.03 -5.90
CA VAL A 260 -28.20 9.19 -5.97
C VAL A 260 -29.43 9.95 -5.50
N ARG A 261 -29.33 10.75 -4.43
CA ARG A 261 -30.43 11.63 -3.97
C ARG A 261 -30.78 12.70 -5.00
N GLY A 262 -29.79 13.25 -5.69
CA GLY A 262 -30.00 14.21 -6.79
C GLY A 262 -30.80 13.60 -7.94
N ILE A 263 -30.46 12.39 -8.34
CA ILE A 263 -31.19 11.62 -9.37
C ILE A 263 -32.62 11.39 -8.93
N ALA A 264 -32.83 10.86 -7.70
CA ALA A 264 -34.17 10.61 -7.15
C ALA A 264 -35.02 11.89 -7.09
N LYS A 265 -34.45 13.02 -6.64
CA LYS A 265 -35.11 14.32 -6.63
C LYS A 265 -35.54 14.75 -8.02
N HIS A 266 -34.69 14.58 -9.01
CA HIS A 266 -34.98 14.98 -10.40
C HIS A 266 -36.13 14.15 -11.00
N ILE A 267 -36.17 12.87 -10.71
CA ILE A 267 -37.25 11.96 -11.08
C ILE A 267 -38.59 12.44 -10.46
N LEU A 268 -38.62 12.70 -9.16
CA LEU A 268 -39.83 13.16 -8.45
C LEU A 268 -40.34 14.48 -9.02
N LEU A 269 -39.45 15.43 -9.35
CA LEU A 269 -39.84 16.71 -9.94
C LEU A 269 -40.48 16.53 -11.33
N LYS A 270 -39.95 15.63 -12.15
CA LYS A 270 -40.50 15.36 -13.48
C LYS A 270 -41.84 14.60 -13.40
N ALA A 271 -41.96 13.60 -12.53
CA ALA A 271 -43.21 12.85 -12.33
C ALA A 271 -44.34 13.75 -11.78
N GLY A 272 -44.03 14.64 -10.82
CA GLY A 272 -44.98 15.61 -10.29
C GLY A 272 -45.47 16.64 -11.34
N GLY A 273 -44.54 17.10 -12.22
CA GLY A 273 -44.87 18.01 -13.33
C GLY A 273 -45.68 17.35 -14.44
N ALA A 274 -45.50 16.05 -14.69
CA ALA A 274 -46.33 15.30 -15.64
C ALA A 274 -47.76 15.10 -15.13
N ASN A 275 -47.95 14.79 -13.85
CA ASN A 275 -49.26 14.65 -13.24
C ASN A 275 -50.02 16.00 -13.18
N ALA A 276 -49.33 17.11 -12.95
CA ALA A 276 -49.93 18.44 -12.98
C ALA A 276 -50.43 18.86 -14.39
N ARG A 277 -49.71 18.42 -15.46
CA ARG A 277 -50.13 18.65 -16.82
C ARG A 277 -51.26 17.72 -17.28
N ALA A 278 -51.29 16.48 -16.81
CA ALA A 278 -52.40 15.56 -17.12
C ALA A 278 -53.71 15.94 -16.38
N GLY A 279 -53.66 16.55 -15.18
CA GLY A 279 -54.78 17.09 -14.48
C GLY A 279 -55.34 18.39 -15.09
N ALA A 280 -54.48 19.20 -15.74
CA ALA A 280 -54.92 20.47 -16.38
C ALA A 280 -55.56 20.26 -17.75
N SER A 281 -55.38 19.09 -18.40
CA SER A 281 -56.00 18.75 -19.68
C SER A 281 -57.31 17.99 -19.57
N GLY A 282 -57.80 17.72 -18.36
CA GLY A 282 -59.03 16.97 -18.07
C GLY A 282 -60.29 17.83 -17.81
N GLU A 283 -60.17 19.14 -17.68
CA GLU A 283 -61.34 20.05 -17.47
C GLU A 283 -61.50 20.98 -18.70
N GLY A 284 -62.18 20.52 -19.74
CA GLY A 284 -62.61 21.39 -20.84
C GLY A 284 -62.92 20.62 -22.10
N ASN A 285 -64.06 19.97 -22.18
CA ASN A 285 -65.01 20.18 -23.26
C ASN A 285 -66.21 19.20 -23.19
N GLY A 286 -67.27 19.65 -22.64
CA GLY A 286 -68.60 19.14 -22.98
C GLY A 286 -69.30 20.19 -23.81
N ASN A 287 -69.41 19.96 -25.12
CA ASN A 287 -70.60 20.22 -25.89
C ASN A 287 -70.34 20.11 -27.38
N GLY A 288 -71.13 19.33 -28.06
CA GLY A 288 -71.69 19.77 -29.36
C GLY A 288 -71.24 18.99 -30.59
N GLU A 289 -72.17 18.18 -31.03
CA GLU A 289 -72.60 17.98 -32.42
C GLU A 289 -71.88 16.94 -33.32
N SER A 290 -72.81 16.09 -33.70
CA SER A 290 -72.85 15.13 -34.80
C SER A 290 -72.31 15.62 -36.14
N ALA A 291 -71.61 14.74 -36.89
CA ALA A 291 -71.90 14.50 -38.31
C ALA A 291 -71.05 13.32 -38.85
N THR A 292 -71.74 12.43 -39.40
CA THR A 292 -71.50 11.35 -40.35
C THR A 292 -70.34 11.54 -41.37
N GLY A 293 -69.64 10.46 -41.67
CA GLY A 293 -68.77 10.37 -42.85
C GLY A 293 -67.95 9.07 -42.90
N ASP A 294 -68.51 8.08 -43.60
CA ASP A 294 -67.84 6.88 -44.13
C ASP A 294 -66.62 7.21 -44.95
N ALA A 295 -65.57 6.46 -44.80
CA ALA A 295 -64.74 5.97 -45.94
C ALA A 295 -63.71 4.96 -45.49
N ASP A 296 -63.96 3.76 -45.76
CA ASP A 296 -63.21 2.63 -46.19
C ASP A 296 -61.85 2.97 -46.84
N TYR A 297 -60.75 2.39 -46.43
CA TYR A 297 -59.75 1.85 -47.32
C TYR A 297 -58.78 0.86 -46.66
N SER A 298 -58.81 -0.32 -47.20
CA SER A 298 -58.01 -1.51 -47.11
C SER A 298 -56.51 -1.40 -47.06
N GLY A 299 -55.86 -2.24 -46.22
CA GLY A 299 -54.91 -3.21 -46.63
C GLY A 299 -53.50 -2.76 -47.07
N ARG A 300 -52.52 -3.26 -46.33
CA ARG A 300 -51.43 -4.09 -46.87
C ARG A 300 -50.53 -4.63 -45.74
N ASP A 301 -50.66 -5.92 -45.68
CA ASP A 301 -49.70 -6.88 -45.14
C ASP A 301 -48.39 -6.86 -45.97
N VAL A 302 -47.22 -6.80 -45.31
CA VAL A 302 -45.99 -7.39 -45.84
C VAL A 302 -45.15 -7.92 -44.69
N SER A 303 -45.08 -9.18 -44.70
CA SER A 303 -44.19 -10.07 -43.94
C SER A 303 -42.74 -10.05 -44.41
N ARG A 304 -41.87 -10.49 -43.44
CA ARG A 304 -40.59 -11.27 -43.61
C ARG A 304 -39.39 -10.52 -44.17
N ASP A 305 -38.31 -10.77 -43.59
CA ASP A 305 -37.18 -11.68 -43.37
C ASP A 305 -35.91 -10.81 -43.19
N ASP A 306 -35.08 -11.01 -42.27
CA ASP A 306 -33.91 -11.82 -41.97
C ASP A 306 -33.37 -11.46 -40.56
#